data_74552e0e31f0dd3f7d6825cf496503a5
#
_entry.id   74552e0e31f0dd3f7d6825cf496503a5
#
_cell.length_a   1.000
_cell.length_b   1.000
_cell.length_c   1.000
_cell.angle_alpha   90.00
_cell.angle_beta   90.00
_cell.angle_gamma   90.00
#
_symmetry.space_group_name_H-M   'P 1'
#
loop_
_entity.id
_entity.type
_entity.pdbx_description
1 polymer ?
#
loop_
_entity_poly.entity_id
_entity_poly.type
_entity_poly.pdbx_seq_one_letter_code
_entity_poly.pdbx_strand_id
1 'polypeptide(L)'
;MAVIASSGGAWVVGIVCVALYVAYRRILPKPIPDIPYNKDAAAKLFGDVPEMMGYVMRTQRIFCWLTSLNTRHQSPIVQAFIKPGGLPWVVVTDPFESQDILLRRIKEFDRSEFFGELINGILPEQHIQFISSDPRFKNNRNLINHLMAPTFIREVSAPEVYMAASTLMKLWKIKCDMAKGRPFSAHHDVTFATLDTIFASSFGLLESETNTIQRIKALDNFEPVFPDDVDEPITFPEGYTPDIFSAVLTLANSVTDTQLSPAPVLTSWVIRKFPYMIKAKAIKDKYIQDKVEESVRLIEKDPSIKAKSALHSVLLRERDVAIKEGRQPDYRKGAIADEFFGFMTAGHDTSATTLAWGVKMLADNPAAQSRLRDELRSAFPAAVQEKRSLNYAELSTAQVPYLDATVEEILRHSNTIAFVVRQAQQDATVLGRTIPKGTNVFLMANGPGYLEPNMKLTDEARSPGARQTAKSALTRAWSDDDIAKFAPERWLETDPDTGTEVFNTMAGPSLAFGLGLRGCYGRKLALQVLKIHFALMIWNFEFLPIPEKLGGYDAVQKFAREPTKCFIRLKEIEL
;
A
#
# COMPACT_ATOMS: atom_id res chain seq x y z
N MET A 1 -47.86 47.89 28.19
CA MET A 1 -46.76 47.73 27.23
C MET A 1 -45.79 46.55 27.53
N ALA A 2 -45.65 46.13 28.76
CA ALA A 2 -44.73 45.02 29.14
C ALA A 2 -45.21 43.61 28.68
N VAL A 3 -46.50 43.36 28.50
CA VAL A 3 -47.04 42.04 28.11
C VAL A 3 -46.86 41.74 26.63
N ILE A 4 -46.79 42.77 25.75
CA ILE A 4 -46.58 42.59 24.31
C ILE A 4 -45.09 42.29 23.99
N ALA A 5 -44.19 42.82 24.81
CA ALA A 5 -42.73 42.55 24.66
C ALA A 5 -42.33 41.08 24.99
N SER A 6 -43.08 40.44 25.93
CA SER A 6 -42.83 39.03 26.30
C SER A 6 -43.35 38.03 25.28
N SER A 7 -44.44 38.36 24.56
CA SER A 7 -45.00 37.48 23.53
C SER A 7 -44.13 37.45 22.27
N GLY A 8 -43.54 38.58 21.85
CA GLY A 8 -42.62 38.65 20.68
C GLY A 8 -41.35 37.81 20.91
N GLY A 9 -40.77 37.83 22.14
CA GLY A 9 -39.63 37.01 22.49
C GLY A 9 -39.94 35.50 22.44
N ALA A 10 -41.11 35.09 22.90
CA ALA A 10 -41.52 33.69 22.86
C ALA A 10 -41.69 33.15 21.44
N TRP A 11 -42.25 33.97 20.51
CA TRP A 11 -42.36 33.61 19.09
C TRP A 11 -40.99 33.48 18.41
N VAL A 12 -40.03 34.39 18.68
CA VAL A 12 -38.67 34.32 18.15
C VAL A 12 -37.97 33.06 18.61
N VAL A 13 -38.03 32.74 19.90
CA VAL A 13 -37.47 31.50 20.46
C VAL A 13 -38.13 30.28 19.83
N GLY A 14 -39.46 30.27 19.65
CA GLY A 14 -40.16 29.19 18.97
C GLY A 14 -39.70 28.97 17.53
N ILE A 15 -39.55 30.04 16.75
CA ILE A 15 -39.04 29.98 15.37
C ILE A 15 -37.62 29.46 15.35
N VAL A 16 -36.76 29.92 16.23
CA VAL A 16 -35.36 29.44 16.33
C VAL A 16 -35.33 27.95 16.71
N CYS A 17 -36.12 27.51 17.66
CA CYS A 17 -36.20 26.10 18.02
C CYS A 17 -36.69 25.22 16.84
N VAL A 18 -37.70 25.66 16.13
CA VAL A 18 -38.19 24.95 14.94
C VAL A 18 -37.11 24.93 13.83
N ALA A 19 -36.45 26.06 13.60
CA ALA A 19 -35.35 26.12 12.61
C ALA A 19 -34.19 25.19 12.99
N LEU A 20 -33.78 25.18 14.25
CA LEU A 20 -32.76 24.27 14.76
C LEU A 20 -33.21 22.80 14.68
N TYR A 21 -34.45 22.49 15.00
CA TYR A 21 -34.98 21.14 14.84
C TYR A 21 -35.00 20.69 13.37
N VAL A 22 -35.46 21.54 12.49
CA VAL A 22 -35.44 21.24 11.03
C VAL A 22 -34.01 21.07 10.52
N ALA A 23 -33.09 21.94 10.93
CA ALA A 23 -31.67 21.81 10.60
C ALA A 23 -31.10 20.49 11.13
N TYR A 24 -31.36 20.17 12.42
CA TYR A 24 -30.97 18.88 13.03
C TYR A 24 -31.51 17.69 12.24
N ARG A 25 -32.81 17.68 11.91
CA ARG A 25 -33.44 16.61 11.11
C ARG A 25 -32.84 16.47 9.70
N ARG A 26 -32.41 17.59 9.08
CA ARG A 26 -31.77 17.57 7.76
C ARG A 26 -30.36 17.02 7.79
N ILE A 27 -29.63 17.18 8.90
CA ILE A 27 -28.25 16.73 9.06
C ILE A 27 -28.18 15.26 9.52
N LEU A 28 -29.27 14.71 10.08
CA LEU A 28 -29.31 13.29 10.45
C LEU A 28 -28.97 12.40 9.25
N PRO A 29 -28.30 11.27 9.48
CA PRO A 29 -28.03 10.26 8.45
C PRO A 29 -29.28 9.86 7.68
N LYS A 30 -29.13 9.73 6.37
CA LYS A 30 -30.20 9.27 5.46
C LYS A 30 -29.79 7.92 4.88
N PRO A 31 -30.35 6.82 5.40
CA PRO A 31 -30.05 5.49 4.88
C PRO A 31 -30.43 5.34 3.41
N ILE A 32 -29.58 4.68 2.63
CA ILE A 32 -29.92 4.20 1.28
C ILE A 32 -30.87 3.01 1.48
N PRO A 33 -32.03 3.00 0.79
CA PRO A 33 -32.99 1.90 0.91
C PRO A 33 -32.36 0.53 0.68
N ASP A 34 -32.84 -0.46 1.39
CA ASP A 34 -32.49 -1.89 1.25
C ASP A 34 -31.00 -2.26 1.50
N ILE A 35 -30.16 -1.34 1.95
CA ILE A 35 -28.80 -1.63 2.39
C ILE A 35 -28.76 -1.69 3.92
N PRO A 36 -28.31 -2.80 4.54
CA PRO A 36 -28.23 -2.93 6.00
C PRO A 36 -27.33 -1.86 6.65
N TYR A 37 -27.69 -1.44 7.87
CA TYR A 37 -26.98 -0.43 8.66
C TYR A 37 -27.30 -0.52 10.14
N ASN A 38 -26.52 0.16 10.97
CA ASN A 38 -26.76 0.31 12.40
C ASN A 38 -27.94 1.27 12.63
N LYS A 39 -29.11 0.76 13.00
CA LYS A 39 -30.33 1.56 13.19
C LYS A 39 -30.15 2.68 14.22
N ASP A 40 -29.44 2.41 15.31
CA ASP A 40 -29.16 3.39 16.36
C ASP A 40 -28.27 4.54 15.90
N ALA A 41 -27.37 4.27 14.95
CA ALA A 41 -26.51 5.28 14.36
C ALA A 41 -27.29 6.25 13.45
N ALA A 42 -28.30 5.77 12.73
CA ALA A 42 -29.12 6.60 11.86
C ALA A 42 -29.95 7.66 12.63
N ALA A 43 -30.18 7.43 13.93
CA ALA A 43 -30.87 8.38 14.80
C ALA A 43 -29.95 9.42 15.47
N LYS A 44 -28.64 9.35 15.26
CA LYS A 44 -27.63 10.20 15.91
C LYS A 44 -26.95 11.12 14.91
N LEU A 45 -26.63 12.35 15.32
CA LEU A 45 -26.00 13.37 14.47
C LEU A 45 -24.67 12.91 13.86
N PHE A 46 -23.85 12.23 14.67
CA PHE A 46 -22.54 11.73 14.25
C PHE A 46 -22.56 10.29 13.73
N GLY A 47 -23.76 9.72 13.52
CA GLY A 47 -23.90 8.39 12.95
C GLY A 47 -23.10 7.32 13.66
N ASP A 48 -22.26 6.60 12.91
CA ASP A 48 -21.38 5.54 13.39
C ASP A 48 -20.03 6.04 13.91
N VAL A 49 -19.71 7.34 13.78
CA VAL A 49 -18.40 7.90 14.17
C VAL A 49 -18.01 7.60 15.61
N PRO A 50 -18.90 7.71 16.64
CA PRO A 50 -18.53 7.39 18.01
C PRO A 50 -18.13 5.92 18.20
N GLU A 51 -18.85 4.99 17.58
CA GLU A 51 -18.52 3.56 17.62
C GLU A 51 -17.20 3.28 16.90
N MET A 52 -17.03 3.82 15.69
CA MET A 52 -15.82 3.72 14.91
C MET A 52 -14.60 4.23 15.70
N MET A 53 -14.69 5.43 16.26
CA MET A 53 -13.59 6.01 17.03
C MET A 53 -13.27 5.17 18.27
N GLY A 54 -14.28 4.70 19.01
CA GLY A 54 -14.09 3.80 20.13
C GLY A 54 -13.39 2.49 19.74
N TYR A 55 -13.68 1.95 18.56
CA TYR A 55 -12.99 0.79 18.01
C TYR A 55 -11.55 1.12 17.61
N VAL A 56 -11.35 2.22 16.87
CA VAL A 56 -10.02 2.66 16.39
C VAL A 56 -9.09 3.00 17.56
N MET A 57 -9.59 3.67 18.61
CA MET A 57 -8.78 3.99 19.79
C MET A 57 -8.27 2.73 20.51
N ARG A 58 -9.03 1.64 20.50
CA ARG A 58 -8.62 0.37 21.12
C ARG A 58 -7.73 -0.49 20.23
N THR A 59 -7.96 -0.48 18.91
CA THR A 59 -7.37 -1.46 18.01
C THR A 59 -6.45 -0.86 16.95
N GLN A 60 -6.54 0.45 16.68
CA GLN A 60 -5.89 1.17 15.59
C GLN A 60 -6.22 0.58 14.19
N ARG A 61 -7.42 -0.03 14.00
CA ARG A 61 -7.79 -0.82 12.80
C ARG A 61 -9.13 -0.34 12.19
N ILE A 62 -9.15 0.84 11.57
CA ILE A 62 -10.39 1.41 11.00
C ILE A 62 -11.04 0.52 9.91
N PHE A 63 -10.25 -0.11 9.04
CA PHE A 63 -10.80 -0.92 7.95
C PHE A 63 -11.31 -2.28 8.42
N CYS A 64 -10.78 -2.81 9.53
CA CYS A 64 -11.37 -3.98 10.20
C CYS A 64 -12.71 -3.64 10.83
N TRP A 65 -12.90 -2.41 11.32
CA TRP A 65 -14.21 -1.97 11.78
C TRP A 65 -15.21 -1.94 10.62
N LEU A 66 -14.84 -1.41 9.45
CA LEU A 66 -15.71 -1.40 8.27
C LEU A 66 -16.17 -2.82 7.89
N THR A 67 -15.25 -3.78 7.76
CA THR A 67 -15.62 -5.17 7.44
C THR A 67 -16.42 -5.85 8.53
N SER A 68 -16.25 -5.47 9.81
CA SER A 68 -17.03 -6.00 10.91
C SER A 68 -18.53 -5.66 10.79
N LEU A 69 -18.88 -4.58 10.10
CA LEU A 69 -20.29 -4.25 9.80
C LEU A 69 -20.90 -5.28 8.86
N ASN A 70 -20.16 -5.73 7.83
CA ASN A 70 -20.63 -6.79 6.94
C ASN A 70 -20.87 -8.09 7.70
N THR A 71 -19.95 -8.49 8.58
CA THR A 71 -20.11 -9.68 9.43
C THR A 71 -21.28 -9.52 10.41
N ARG A 72 -21.43 -8.36 11.05
CA ARG A 72 -22.54 -8.06 11.97
C ARG A 72 -23.91 -8.17 11.30
N HIS A 73 -24.03 -7.64 10.09
CA HIS A 73 -25.29 -7.64 9.35
C HIS A 73 -25.46 -8.85 8.43
N GLN A 74 -24.51 -9.78 8.41
CA GLN A 74 -24.51 -10.96 7.54
C GLN A 74 -24.84 -10.60 6.07
N SER A 75 -24.21 -9.52 5.58
CA SER A 75 -24.46 -8.98 4.25
C SER A 75 -23.18 -8.56 3.53
N PRO A 76 -22.99 -8.95 2.27
CA PRO A 76 -21.83 -8.54 1.49
C PRO A 76 -21.83 -7.06 1.11
N ILE A 77 -22.93 -6.35 1.40
CA ILE A 77 -23.07 -4.91 1.23
C ILE A 77 -23.72 -4.29 2.46
N VAL A 78 -23.08 -3.28 3.05
CA VAL A 78 -23.61 -2.51 4.18
C VAL A 78 -23.35 -1.03 4.00
N GLN A 79 -23.95 -0.18 4.83
CA GLN A 79 -23.67 1.25 4.82
C GLN A 79 -23.31 1.75 6.22
N ALA A 80 -22.41 2.74 6.27
CA ALA A 80 -21.91 3.38 7.48
C ALA A 80 -22.04 4.90 7.40
N PHE A 81 -22.46 5.54 8.48
CA PHE A 81 -22.69 6.98 8.55
C PHE A 81 -21.49 7.68 9.20
N ILE A 82 -20.56 8.15 8.37
CA ILE A 82 -19.29 8.74 8.84
C ILE A 82 -19.28 10.27 8.76
N LYS A 83 -20.09 10.86 7.86
CA LYS A 83 -20.12 12.32 7.65
C LYS A 83 -21.52 12.86 7.96
N PRO A 84 -21.68 13.73 8.99
CA PRO A 84 -22.96 14.37 9.27
C PRO A 84 -23.53 15.10 8.04
N GLY A 85 -24.78 14.85 7.71
CA GLY A 85 -25.44 15.43 6.53
C GLY A 85 -24.95 14.94 5.18
N GLY A 86 -23.93 14.07 5.13
CA GLY A 86 -23.40 13.47 3.92
C GLY A 86 -24.08 12.17 3.52
N LEU A 87 -23.73 11.66 2.34
CA LEU A 87 -24.09 10.31 1.93
C LEU A 87 -23.35 9.28 2.76
N PRO A 88 -23.96 8.13 3.07
CA PRO A 88 -23.28 7.05 3.78
C PRO A 88 -22.15 6.46 2.91
N TRP A 89 -21.15 5.90 3.57
CA TRP A 89 -20.19 5.02 2.92
C TRP A 89 -20.83 3.66 2.69
N VAL A 90 -20.73 3.15 1.47
CA VAL A 90 -21.16 1.78 1.14
C VAL A 90 -19.94 0.88 1.17
N VAL A 91 -20.03 -0.25 1.90
CA VAL A 91 -18.93 -1.20 2.10
C VAL A 91 -19.30 -2.52 1.44
N VAL A 92 -18.48 -2.97 0.53
CA VAL A 92 -18.70 -4.19 -0.30
C VAL A 92 -17.56 -5.16 -0.06
N THR A 93 -17.90 -6.43 0.24
CA THR A 93 -16.95 -7.52 0.46
C THR A 93 -17.06 -8.62 -0.60
N ASP A 94 -18.05 -8.58 -1.52
CA ASP A 94 -18.11 -9.55 -2.62
C ASP A 94 -16.97 -9.29 -3.63
N PRO A 95 -16.04 -10.27 -3.82
CA PRO A 95 -14.87 -10.03 -4.66
C PRO A 95 -15.22 -9.94 -6.15
N PHE A 96 -16.25 -10.61 -6.61
CA PHE A 96 -16.64 -10.59 -8.04
C PHE A 96 -17.33 -9.29 -8.42
N GLU A 97 -18.20 -8.75 -7.55
CA GLU A 97 -18.79 -7.42 -7.75
C GLU A 97 -17.72 -6.35 -7.68
N SER A 98 -16.75 -6.46 -6.75
CA SER A 98 -15.61 -5.56 -6.65
C SER A 98 -14.77 -5.57 -7.93
N GLN A 99 -14.51 -6.75 -8.47
CA GLN A 99 -13.78 -6.89 -9.73
C GLN A 99 -14.55 -6.29 -10.92
N ASP A 100 -15.86 -6.48 -10.99
CA ASP A 100 -16.71 -5.90 -12.04
C ASP A 100 -16.68 -4.37 -12.01
N ILE A 101 -16.87 -3.78 -10.82
CA ILE A 101 -16.80 -2.33 -10.63
C ILE A 101 -15.45 -1.77 -11.10
N LEU A 102 -14.34 -2.42 -10.74
CA LEU A 102 -13.00 -1.92 -11.02
C LEU A 102 -12.55 -2.10 -12.48
N LEU A 103 -12.99 -3.16 -13.15
CA LEU A 103 -12.55 -3.48 -14.50
C LEU A 103 -13.48 -2.95 -15.59
N ARG A 104 -14.79 -2.98 -15.37
CA ARG A 104 -15.79 -2.75 -16.43
C ARG A 104 -16.62 -1.50 -16.24
N ARG A 105 -16.78 -1.00 -15.00
CA ARG A 105 -17.74 0.05 -14.67
C ARG A 105 -17.09 1.40 -14.31
N ILE A 106 -15.96 1.73 -14.95
CA ILE A 106 -15.19 2.96 -14.68
C ILE A 106 -16.00 4.25 -14.95
N LYS A 107 -17.00 4.19 -15.86
CA LYS A 107 -17.88 5.33 -16.14
C LYS A 107 -18.90 5.57 -15.02
N GLU A 108 -19.26 4.52 -14.29
CA GLU A 108 -20.17 4.59 -13.15
C GLU A 108 -19.43 4.86 -11.84
N PHE A 109 -18.21 4.34 -11.70
CA PHE A 109 -17.40 4.40 -10.46
C PHE A 109 -15.98 4.86 -10.78
N ASP A 110 -15.63 6.07 -10.40
CA ASP A 110 -14.30 6.62 -10.63
C ASP A 110 -13.61 7.01 -9.30
N ARG A 111 -12.51 7.74 -9.37
CA ARG A 111 -11.75 8.21 -8.22
C ARG A 111 -12.66 8.93 -7.22
N SER A 112 -12.58 8.51 -5.97
CA SER A 112 -13.27 9.16 -4.86
C SER A 112 -12.54 10.44 -4.44
N GLU A 113 -13.31 11.51 -4.17
CA GLU A 113 -12.81 12.73 -3.55
C GLU A 113 -12.16 12.49 -2.18
N PHE A 114 -12.63 11.47 -1.46
CA PHE A 114 -12.04 11.05 -0.19
C PHE A 114 -10.53 10.86 -0.27
N PHE A 115 -10.04 10.25 -1.35
CA PHE A 115 -8.60 10.03 -1.54
C PHE A 115 -7.86 11.36 -1.75
N GLY A 116 -8.45 12.28 -2.53
CA GLY A 116 -7.92 13.63 -2.71
C GLY A 116 -7.85 14.42 -1.41
N GLU A 117 -8.87 14.34 -0.57
CA GLU A 117 -8.91 15.01 0.73
C GLU A 117 -7.72 14.58 1.64
N LEU A 118 -7.26 13.33 1.54
CA LEU A 118 -6.15 12.81 2.34
C LEU A 118 -4.79 13.33 1.88
N ILE A 119 -4.54 13.36 0.57
CA ILE A 119 -3.18 13.51 0.02
C ILE A 119 -2.94 14.84 -0.71
N ASN A 120 -3.99 15.59 -1.08
CA ASN A 120 -3.87 16.86 -1.80
C ASN A 120 -2.88 17.84 -1.15
N GLY A 121 -2.74 17.75 0.14
CA GLY A 121 -1.85 18.62 0.88
C GLY A 121 -0.37 18.40 0.67
N ILE A 122 0.03 17.21 0.26
CA ILE A 122 1.44 16.86 0.04
C ILE A 122 1.74 16.54 -1.43
N LEU A 123 0.71 16.21 -2.22
CA LEU A 123 0.82 15.75 -3.61
C LEU A 123 -0.26 16.40 -4.51
N PRO A 124 -0.36 17.75 -4.58
CA PRO A 124 -1.45 18.43 -5.27
C PRO A 124 -1.53 18.16 -6.78
N GLU A 125 -0.40 17.92 -7.44
CA GLU A 125 -0.32 17.70 -8.90
C GLU A 125 -0.10 16.24 -9.30
N GLN A 126 -0.06 15.28 -8.36
CA GLN A 126 0.10 13.86 -8.70
C GLN A 126 -1.15 13.32 -9.40
N HIS A 127 -0.96 12.48 -10.43
CA HIS A 127 -2.06 11.90 -11.22
C HIS A 127 -3.15 11.20 -10.39
N ILE A 128 -2.81 10.67 -9.21
CA ILE A 128 -3.74 9.96 -8.33
C ILE A 128 -4.88 10.85 -7.81
N GLN A 129 -4.67 12.18 -7.77
CA GLN A 129 -5.66 13.16 -7.31
C GLN A 129 -6.87 13.28 -8.24
N PHE A 130 -6.64 13.12 -9.53
CA PHE A 130 -7.62 13.50 -10.55
C PHE A 130 -8.53 12.35 -10.92
N ILE A 131 -9.80 12.64 -11.26
CA ILE A 131 -10.70 11.65 -11.87
C ILE A 131 -10.18 11.25 -13.25
N SER A 132 -10.61 10.10 -13.75
CA SER A 132 -10.07 9.53 -14.99
C SER A 132 -10.38 10.35 -16.25
N SER A 133 -11.41 11.19 -16.22
CA SER A 133 -11.78 12.11 -17.29
C SER A 133 -11.00 13.45 -17.26
N ASP A 134 -10.33 13.78 -16.16
CA ASP A 134 -9.50 14.99 -16.07
C ASP A 134 -8.25 14.84 -16.96
N PRO A 135 -7.97 15.79 -17.87
CA PRO A 135 -6.78 15.74 -18.71
C PRO A 135 -5.47 15.62 -17.92
N ARG A 136 -5.39 16.20 -16.72
CA ARG A 136 -4.22 16.11 -15.84
C ARG A 136 -3.90 14.68 -15.42
N PHE A 137 -4.92 13.85 -15.19
CA PHE A 137 -4.71 12.42 -14.93
C PHE A 137 -3.90 11.73 -16.03
N LYS A 138 -4.31 11.92 -17.27
CA LYS A 138 -3.64 11.33 -18.44
C LYS A 138 -2.26 11.95 -18.66
N ASN A 139 -2.16 13.27 -18.61
CA ASN A 139 -0.94 14.01 -18.89
C ASN A 139 0.16 13.66 -17.86
N ASN A 140 -0.16 13.70 -16.56
CA ASN A 140 0.81 13.44 -15.50
C ASN A 140 1.20 11.97 -15.48
N ARG A 141 0.24 11.05 -15.69
CA ARG A 141 0.55 9.62 -15.83
C ARG A 141 1.45 9.33 -17.04
N ASN A 142 1.29 10.05 -18.14
CA ASN A 142 2.13 9.89 -19.33
C ASN A 142 3.58 10.32 -19.11
N LEU A 143 3.86 11.25 -18.18
CA LEU A 143 5.23 11.63 -17.83
C LEU A 143 6.05 10.42 -17.37
N ILE A 144 5.44 9.56 -16.56
CA ILE A 144 6.10 8.45 -15.86
C ILE A 144 5.83 7.07 -16.46
N ASN A 145 4.88 6.94 -17.39
CA ASN A 145 4.33 5.67 -17.88
C ASN A 145 5.41 4.69 -18.41
N HIS A 146 6.47 5.20 -19.08
CA HIS A 146 7.57 4.39 -19.58
C HIS A 146 8.44 3.74 -18.48
N LEU A 147 8.42 4.28 -17.24
CA LEU A 147 9.16 3.74 -16.10
C LEU A 147 8.65 2.35 -15.67
N MET A 148 7.43 1.99 -16.06
CA MET A 148 6.85 0.66 -15.81
C MET A 148 7.00 -0.30 -17.01
N ALA A 149 7.75 0.11 -18.04
CA ALA A 149 8.10 -0.80 -19.14
C ALA A 149 9.06 -1.90 -18.63
N PRO A 150 8.90 -3.17 -19.08
CA PRO A 150 9.77 -4.26 -18.64
C PRO A 150 11.25 -4.00 -18.86
N THR A 151 11.60 -3.36 -19.98
CA THR A 151 12.98 -2.98 -20.31
C THR A 151 13.55 -1.98 -19.32
N PHE A 152 12.79 -0.91 -18.97
CA PHE A 152 13.25 0.08 -18.00
C PHE A 152 13.41 -0.54 -16.60
N ILE A 153 12.44 -1.34 -16.15
CA ILE A 153 12.54 -2.03 -14.85
C ILE A 153 13.79 -2.91 -14.84
N ARG A 154 14.01 -3.74 -15.87
CA ARG A 154 15.15 -4.65 -15.93
C ARG A 154 16.49 -3.92 -16.02
N GLU A 155 16.58 -2.84 -16.80
CA GLU A 155 17.87 -2.23 -17.11
C GLU A 155 18.26 -1.11 -16.15
N VAL A 156 17.28 -0.47 -15.50
CA VAL A 156 17.53 0.70 -14.62
C VAL A 156 17.11 0.45 -13.19
N SER A 157 15.86 0.01 -12.95
CA SER A 157 15.36 -0.06 -11.58
C SER A 157 15.82 -1.32 -10.83
N ALA A 158 15.79 -2.49 -11.46
CA ALA A 158 16.07 -3.74 -10.79
C ALA A 158 17.54 -3.96 -10.37
N PRO A 159 18.56 -3.43 -11.07
CA PRO A 159 19.92 -3.40 -10.52
C PRO A 159 20.00 -2.66 -9.18
N GLU A 160 19.33 -1.53 -9.03
CA GLU A 160 19.29 -0.74 -7.80
C GLU A 160 18.53 -1.49 -6.69
N VAL A 161 17.43 -2.16 -7.04
CA VAL A 161 16.70 -3.05 -6.12
C VAL A 161 17.62 -4.15 -5.60
N TYR A 162 18.36 -4.80 -6.48
CA TYR A 162 19.30 -5.87 -6.13
C TYR A 162 20.42 -5.35 -5.20
N MET A 163 20.99 -4.18 -5.49
CA MET A 163 22.03 -3.58 -4.66
C MET A 163 21.52 -3.28 -3.25
N ALA A 164 20.35 -2.66 -3.12
CA ALA A 164 19.76 -2.37 -1.82
C ALA A 164 19.42 -3.66 -1.04
N ALA A 165 18.83 -4.67 -1.70
CA ALA A 165 18.53 -5.96 -1.09
C ALA A 165 19.82 -6.69 -0.65
N SER A 166 20.87 -6.66 -1.46
CA SER A 166 22.17 -7.27 -1.12
C SER A 166 22.82 -6.57 0.06
N THR A 167 22.68 -5.25 0.17
CA THR A 167 23.17 -4.49 1.33
C THR A 167 22.39 -4.84 2.60
N LEU A 168 21.06 -5.05 2.49
CA LEU A 168 20.26 -5.57 3.61
C LEU A 168 20.73 -6.97 4.05
N MET A 169 21.07 -7.87 3.10
CA MET A 169 21.61 -9.18 3.47
C MET A 169 22.95 -9.06 4.20
N LYS A 170 23.82 -8.14 3.80
CA LYS A 170 25.08 -7.85 4.53
C LYS A 170 24.78 -7.37 5.97
N LEU A 171 23.85 -6.44 6.13
CA LEU A 171 23.43 -5.96 7.47
C LEU A 171 22.90 -7.10 8.34
N TRP A 172 22.03 -7.95 7.78
CA TRP A 172 21.43 -9.06 8.53
C TRP A 172 22.42 -10.16 8.85
N LYS A 173 23.42 -10.39 7.99
CA LYS A 173 24.52 -11.32 8.32
C LYS A 173 25.29 -10.83 9.55
N ILE A 174 25.71 -9.56 9.57
CA ILE A 174 26.41 -8.97 10.73
C ILE A 174 25.53 -9.06 12.00
N LYS A 175 24.25 -8.69 11.90
CA LYS A 175 23.32 -8.78 13.04
C LYS A 175 23.09 -10.23 13.51
N CYS A 176 23.00 -11.18 12.58
CA CYS A 176 22.84 -12.61 12.89
C CYS A 176 24.04 -13.13 13.70
N ASP A 177 25.26 -12.83 13.24
CA ASP A 177 26.50 -13.22 13.92
C ASP A 177 26.58 -12.58 15.31
N MET A 178 26.23 -11.30 15.43
CA MET A 178 26.24 -10.58 16.70
C MET A 178 25.12 -11.03 17.65
N ALA A 179 23.96 -11.43 17.13
CA ALA A 179 22.79 -11.82 17.93
C ALA A 179 22.95 -13.19 18.60
N LYS A 180 23.82 -14.06 18.09
CA LYS A 180 24.08 -15.40 18.63
C LYS A 180 22.78 -16.19 18.87
N GLY A 181 21.90 -16.21 17.85
CA GLY A 181 20.64 -16.93 17.88
C GLY A 181 19.50 -16.26 18.65
N ARG A 182 19.66 -15.03 19.13
CA ARG A 182 18.58 -14.23 19.72
C ARG A 182 17.78 -13.48 18.66
N PRO A 183 16.49 -13.20 18.91
CA PRO A 183 15.71 -12.37 18.01
C PRO A 183 16.17 -10.90 18.04
N PHE A 184 15.91 -10.19 16.93
CA PHE A 184 16.08 -8.73 16.83
C PHE A 184 15.01 -8.10 15.94
N SER A 185 14.81 -6.79 16.07
CA SER A 185 13.83 -6.07 15.26
C SER A 185 14.32 -5.89 13.83
N ALA A 186 13.50 -6.30 12.86
CA ALA A 186 13.73 -6.09 11.43
C ALA A 186 12.95 -4.90 10.86
N HIS A 187 12.06 -4.27 11.64
CA HIS A 187 11.13 -3.26 11.15
C HIS A 187 11.83 -2.10 10.43
N HIS A 188 12.77 -1.47 11.10
CA HIS A 188 13.53 -0.36 10.51
C HIS A 188 14.47 -0.83 9.39
N ASP A 189 15.03 -2.03 9.49
CA ASP A 189 15.93 -2.55 8.46
C ASP A 189 15.21 -2.68 7.11
N VAL A 190 14.00 -3.28 7.08
CA VAL A 190 13.23 -3.40 5.84
C VAL A 190 12.68 -2.05 5.37
N THR A 191 12.31 -1.15 6.29
CA THR A 191 11.83 0.20 5.95
C THR A 191 12.93 1.00 5.25
N PHE A 192 14.13 1.00 5.80
CA PHE A 192 15.23 1.77 5.22
C PHE A 192 15.82 1.12 3.97
N ALA A 193 15.85 -0.21 3.87
CA ALA A 193 16.25 -0.88 2.63
C ALA A 193 15.28 -0.59 1.47
N THR A 194 13.97 -0.50 1.74
CA THR A 194 12.99 -0.13 0.71
C THR A 194 13.05 1.37 0.36
N LEU A 195 13.35 2.25 1.32
CA LEU A 195 13.65 3.65 1.04
C LEU A 195 14.89 3.78 0.15
N ASP A 196 15.99 3.12 0.50
CA ASP A 196 17.22 3.09 -0.29
C ASP A 196 16.92 2.63 -1.73
N THR A 197 16.12 1.55 -1.87
CA THR A 197 15.68 1.02 -3.17
C THR A 197 14.95 2.06 -4.02
N ILE A 198 13.96 2.75 -3.43
CA ILE A 198 13.14 3.68 -4.21
C ILE A 198 13.90 4.97 -4.54
N PHE A 199 14.78 5.42 -3.64
CA PHE A 199 15.65 6.57 -3.89
C PHE A 199 16.70 6.28 -4.97
N ALA A 200 17.36 5.12 -4.91
CA ALA A 200 18.33 4.70 -5.91
C ALA A 200 17.67 4.57 -7.29
N SER A 201 16.54 3.90 -7.39
CA SER A 201 15.79 3.76 -8.65
C SER A 201 15.29 5.09 -9.18
N SER A 202 14.87 6.02 -8.31
CA SER A 202 14.29 7.30 -8.69
C SER A 202 15.32 8.35 -9.08
N PHE A 203 16.44 8.44 -8.34
CA PHE A 203 17.40 9.54 -8.44
C PHE A 203 18.84 9.10 -8.69
N GLY A 204 19.17 7.81 -8.54
CA GLY A 204 20.55 7.33 -8.54
C GLY A 204 21.24 7.68 -7.22
N LEU A 205 21.03 6.90 -6.18
CA LEU A 205 21.65 7.08 -4.86
C LEU A 205 22.99 6.34 -4.82
N LEU A 206 24.04 6.99 -4.31
CA LEU A 206 25.31 6.29 -4.08
C LEU A 206 25.18 5.32 -2.90
N GLU A 207 25.83 4.16 -2.98
CA GLU A 207 25.79 3.14 -1.93
C GLU A 207 26.20 3.73 -0.55
N SER A 208 27.22 4.61 -0.53
CA SER A 208 27.69 5.27 0.69
C SER A 208 26.68 6.19 1.36
N GLU A 209 25.65 6.63 0.62
CA GLU A 209 24.59 7.53 1.09
C GLU A 209 23.34 6.81 1.57
N THR A 210 23.30 5.48 1.40
CA THR A 210 22.15 4.67 1.80
C THR A 210 22.01 4.58 3.33
N ASN A 211 20.78 4.49 3.81
CA ASN A 211 20.50 4.28 5.24
C ASN A 211 21.05 2.93 5.73
N THR A 212 20.94 1.89 4.91
CA THR A 212 21.39 0.55 5.27
C THR A 212 22.91 0.52 5.51
N ILE A 213 23.72 1.23 4.72
CA ILE A 213 25.17 1.39 4.96
C ILE A 213 25.45 2.18 6.24
N GLN A 214 24.67 3.23 6.55
CA GLN A 214 24.86 3.95 7.82
C GLN A 214 24.58 3.07 9.03
N ARG A 215 23.63 2.12 8.92
CA ARG A 215 23.34 1.12 9.95
C ARG A 215 24.47 0.12 10.10
N ILE A 216 25.07 -0.34 8.99
CA ILE A 216 26.26 -1.20 9.03
C ILE A 216 27.40 -0.50 9.76
N LYS A 217 27.71 0.77 9.40
CA LYS A 217 28.74 1.58 10.08
C LYS A 217 28.49 1.75 11.57
N ALA A 218 27.22 1.85 12.00
CA ALA A 218 26.88 1.96 13.41
C ALA A 218 27.20 0.68 14.21
N LEU A 219 27.41 -0.45 13.53
CA LEU A 219 27.79 -1.72 14.16
C LEU A 219 29.31 -1.92 14.29
N ASP A 220 30.16 -1.11 13.62
CA ASP A 220 31.62 -1.29 13.58
C ASP A 220 32.28 -1.36 14.98
N ASN A 221 31.78 -0.59 15.95
CA ASN A 221 32.30 -0.57 17.33
C ASN A 221 31.21 -0.89 18.35
N PHE A 222 30.14 -1.55 17.92
CA PHE A 222 29.03 -1.88 18.79
C PHE A 222 29.26 -3.23 19.48
N GLU A 223 29.21 -3.25 20.81
CA GLU A 223 29.24 -4.47 21.61
C GLU A 223 27.81 -4.79 22.09
N PRO A 224 27.23 -5.92 21.64
CA PRO A 224 25.88 -6.31 22.05
C PRO A 224 25.81 -6.58 23.56
N VAL A 225 24.78 -6.01 24.19
CA VAL A 225 24.39 -6.41 25.55
C VAL A 225 23.43 -7.60 25.43
N PHE A 226 23.83 -8.73 25.98
CA PHE A 226 23.03 -9.94 25.91
C PHE A 226 22.08 -10.03 27.10
N PRO A 227 20.76 -10.13 26.87
CA PRO A 227 19.82 -10.55 27.91
C PRO A 227 20.15 -11.95 28.43
N ASP A 228 19.78 -12.25 29.68
CA ASP A 228 19.97 -13.59 30.26
C ASP A 228 19.14 -14.65 29.52
N ASP A 229 17.92 -14.31 29.13
CA ASP A 229 17.06 -15.18 28.35
C ASP A 229 17.40 -15.06 26.83
N VAL A 230 17.67 -16.21 26.21
CA VAL A 230 17.94 -16.31 24.76
C VAL A 230 16.73 -15.92 23.91
N ASP A 231 15.55 -15.89 24.47
CA ASP A 231 14.30 -15.50 23.84
C ASP A 231 14.00 -14.01 23.96
N GLU A 232 14.83 -13.25 24.68
CA GLU A 232 14.76 -11.80 24.69
C GLU A 232 15.53 -11.19 23.52
N PRO A 233 14.97 -10.11 22.91
CA PRO A 233 15.56 -9.53 21.72
C PRO A 233 16.78 -8.69 22.03
N ILE A 234 17.79 -8.74 21.13
CA ILE A 234 18.89 -7.78 21.12
C ILE A 234 18.44 -6.49 20.45
N THR A 235 18.83 -5.36 21.05
CA THR A 235 18.65 -4.04 20.47
C THR A 235 19.95 -3.59 19.81
N PHE A 236 19.87 -3.29 18.51
CA PHE A 236 20.96 -2.74 17.72
C PHE A 236 20.82 -1.22 17.57
N PRO A 237 21.94 -0.48 17.42
CA PRO A 237 21.91 0.95 17.17
C PRO A 237 21.26 1.27 15.81
N GLU A 238 20.52 2.37 15.75
CA GLU A 238 19.77 2.76 14.53
C GLU A 238 20.65 3.43 13.46
N GLY A 239 21.82 3.92 13.81
CA GLY A 239 22.69 4.66 12.90
C GLY A 239 22.15 6.05 12.52
N TYR A 240 22.92 6.75 11.70
CA TYR A 240 22.53 8.06 11.17
C TYR A 240 21.50 7.91 10.04
N THR A 241 20.45 8.71 10.09
CA THR A 241 19.47 8.82 8.99
C THR A 241 19.64 10.19 8.32
N PRO A 242 20.00 10.26 7.03
CA PRO A 242 20.11 11.52 6.32
C PRO A 242 18.80 12.32 6.31
N ASP A 243 18.91 13.65 6.35
CA ASP A 243 17.77 14.57 6.54
C ASP A 243 16.63 14.36 5.52
N ILE A 244 16.97 14.03 4.28
CA ILE A 244 15.96 13.80 3.24
C ILE A 244 15.04 12.62 3.56
N PHE A 245 15.58 11.53 4.10
CA PHE A 245 14.78 10.36 4.45
C PHE A 245 13.86 10.67 5.65
N SER A 246 14.39 11.38 6.65
CA SER A 246 13.59 11.85 7.78
C SER A 246 12.48 12.82 7.34
N ALA A 247 12.75 13.67 6.37
CA ALA A 247 11.76 14.60 5.81
C ALA A 247 10.65 13.87 5.05
N VAL A 248 11.00 12.88 4.22
CA VAL A 248 10.02 12.06 3.47
C VAL A 248 9.13 11.29 4.43
N LEU A 249 9.70 10.63 5.45
CA LEU A 249 8.94 9.91 6.47
C LEU A 249 8.00 10.85 7.25
N THR A 250 8.47 12.05 7.63
CA THR A 250 7.64 13.06 8.31
C THR A 250 6.43 13.47 7.47
N LEU A 251 6.66 13.75 6.18
CA LEU A 251 5.59 14.14 5.26
C LEU A 251 4.61 12.98 5.01
N ALA A 252 5.12 11.76 4.79
CA ALA A 252 4.29 10.57 4.57
C ALA A 252 3.42 10.24 5.79
N ASN A 253 3.98 10.26 7.00
CA ASN A 253 3.26 9.99 8.24
C ASN A 253 2.12 10.97 8.49
N SER A 254 2.21 12.23 8.01
CA SER A 254 1.13 13.22 8.14
C SER A 254 -0.17 12.83 7.43
N VAL A 255 -0.11 11.90 6.45
CA VAL A 255 -1.30 11.33 5.80
C VAL A 255 -2.12 10.52 6.80
N THR A 256 -1.46 9.79 7.69
CA THR A 256 -2.14 9.02 8.75
C THR A 256 -2.91 9.93 9.70
N ASP A 257 -2.30 11.03 10.14
CA ASP A 257 -2.96 12.02 11.01
C ASP A 257 -4.20 12.62 10.33
N THR A 258 -4.07 12.89 9.03
CA THR A 258 -5.17 13.39 8.20
C THR A 258 -6.28 12.34 8.05
N GLN A 259 -5.93 11.08 7.83
CA GLN A 259 -6.88 9.97 7.64
C GLN A 259 -7.72 9.69 8.89
N LEU A 260 -7.13 9.82 10.07
CA LEU A 260 -7.81 9.58 11.34
C LEU A 260 -8.66 10.78 11.80
N SER A 261 -8.59 11.91 11.12
CA SER A 261 -9.33 13.12 11.46
C SER A 261 -10.76 13.11 10.92
N PRO A 262 -11.74 13.62 11.70
CA PRO A 262 -13.10 13.86 11.21
C PRO A 262 -13.18 15.01 10.18
N ALA A 263 -12.13 15.84 10.07
CA ALA A 263 -12.02 16.96 9.13
C ALA A 263 -10.67 16.92 8.38
N PRO A 264 -10.46 15.98 7.44
CA PRO A 264 -9.15 15.70 6.82
C PRO A 264 -8.52 16.96 6.20
N VAL A 265 -9.25 17.73 5.43
CA VAL A 265 -8.75 18.95 4.74
C VAL A 265 -8.26 19.99 5.74
N LEU A 266 -9.04 20.26 6.80
CA LEU A 266 -8.66 21.23 7.83
C LEU A 266 -7.43 20.74 8.61
N THR A 267 -7.41 19.48 9.01
CA THR A 267 -6.28 18.87 9.73
C THR A 267 -5.01 18.94 8.90
N SER A 268 -5.09 18.57 7.64
CA SER A 268 -3.98 18.67 6.70
C SER A 268 -3.47 20.12 6.54
N TRP A 269 -4.38 21.10 6.48
CA TRP A 269 -4.03 22.53 6.40
C TRP A 269 -3.32 23.01 7.67
N VAL A 270 -3.81 22.61 8.86
CA VAL A 270 -3.20 22.97 10.15
C VAL A 270 -1.83 22.34 10.33
N ILE A 271 -1.73 21.01 10.12
CA ILE A 271 -0.46 20.27 10.32
C ILE A 271 0.66 20.88 9.49
N ARG A 272 0.38 21.26 8.25
CA ARG A 272 1.39 21.88 7.36
C ARG A 272 1.88 23.25 7.78
N LYS A 273 1.26 23.89 8.76
CA LYS A 273 1.76 25.16 9.34
C LYS A 273 2.79 24.96 10.44
N PHE A 274 2.95 23.74 10.94
CA PHE A 274 3.95 23.47 11.97
C PHE A 274 5.39 23.57 11.42
N PRO A 275 6.32 24.12 12.21
CA PRO A 275 7.71 24.34 11.77
C PRO A 275 8.40 23.08 11.24
N TYR A 276 8.17 21.93 11.87
CA TYR A 276 8.77 20.66 11.42
C TYR A 276 8.27 20.22 10.04
N MET A 277 6.99 20.47 9.72
CA MET A 277 6.41 20.17 8.40
C MET A 277 6.93 21.12 7.33
N ILE A 278 7.06 22.41 7.67
CA ILE A 278 7.66 23.41 6.77
C ILE A 278 9.11 23.04 6.47
N LYS A 279 9.89 22.66 7.50
CA LYS A 279 11.27 22.20 7.34
C LYS A 279 11.35 20.95 6.46
N ALA A 280 10.54 19.93 6.74
CA ALA A 280 10.51 18.69 5.97
C ALA A 280 10.17 18.94 4.49
N LYS A 281 9.17 19.81 4.23
CA LYS A 281 8.82 20.22 2.87
C LYS A 281 10.00 20.92 2.17
N ALA A 282 10.65 21.85 2.84
CA ALA A 282 11.78 22.58 2.25
C ALA A 282 12.96 21.65 1.91
N ILE A 283 13.27 20.68 2.79
CA ILE A 283 14.32 19.67 2.53
C ILE A 283 13.96 18.83 1.31
N LYS A 284 12.72 18.32 1.25
CA LYS A 284 12.22 17.52 0.12
C LYS A 284 12.25 18.32 -1.20
N ASP A 285 11.74 19.54 -1.20
CA ASP A 285 11.68 20.37 -2.40
C ASP A 285 13.09 20.70 -2.92
N LYS A 286 14.00 21.06 -2.01
CA LYS A 286 15.40 21.31 -2.37
C LYS A 286 16.08 20.07 -2.95
N TYR A 287 15.90 18.90 -2.32
CA TYR A 287 16.50 17.66 -2.80
C TYR A 287 16.03 17.31 -4.23
N ILE A 288 14.72 17.38 -4.50
CA ILE A 288 14.18 17.11 -5.84
C ILE A 288 14.72 18.13 -6.85
N GLN A 289 14.78 19.42 -6.47
CA GLN A 289 15.33 20.45 -7.34
C GLN A 289 16.81 20.20 -7.65
N ASP A 290 17.63 19.90 -6.65
CA ASP A 290 19.06 19.60 -6.83
C ASP A 290 19.26 18.40 -7.78
N LYS A 291 18.42 17.33 -7.66
CA LYS A 291 18.46 16.16 -8.54
C LYS A 291 17.99 16.46 -9.97
N VAL A 292 17.01 17.34 -10.13
CA VAL A 292 16.59 17.83 -11.47
C VAL A 292 17.76 18.59 -12.12
N GLU A 293 18.39 19.52 -11.42
CA GLU A 293 19.50 20.33 -11.94
C GLU A 293 20.74 19.46 -12.26
N GLU A 294 21.04 18.45 -11.44
CA GLU A 294 22.08 17.45 -11.72
C GLU A 294 21.79 16.70 -13.02
N SER A 295 20.56 16.20 -13.16
CA SER A 295 20.14 15.44 -14.35
C SER A 295 20.15 16.31 -15.61
N VAL A 296 19.71 17.56 -15.54
CA VAL A 296 19.74 18.51 -16.67
C VAL A 296 21.18 18.78 -17.12
N ARG A 297 22.10 19.03 -16.19
CA ARG A 297 23.54 19.20 -16.52
C ARG A 297 24.12 17.99 -17.23
N LEU A 298 23.73 16.78 -16.84
CA LEU A 298 24.17 15.54 -17.53
C LEU A 298 23.63 15.48 -18.95
N ILE A 299 22.35 15.82 -19.17
CA ILE A 299 21.68 15.83 -20.48
C ILE A 299 22.32 16.89 -21.41
N GLU A 300 22.63 18.07 -20.88
CA GLU A 300 23.28 19.16 -21.65
C GLU A 300 24.71 18.80 -22.04
N LYS A 301 25.45 18.14 -21.15
CA LYS A 301 26.83 17.70 -21.40
C LYS A 301 26.91 16.59 -22.43
N ASP A 302 25.99 15.64 -22.42
CA ASP A 302 25.93 14.54 -23.37
C ASP A 302 24.48 14.26 -23.77
N PRO A 303 24.00 14.85 -24.89
CA PRO A 303 22.65 14.64 -25.38
C PRO A 303 22.30 13.18 -25.73
N SER A 304 23.32 12.31 -25.90
CA SER A 304 23.14 10.88 -26.21
C SER A 304 23.14 9.97 -25.00
N ILE A 305 23.28 10.53 -23.79
CA ILE A 305 23.37 9.78 -22.53
C ILE A 305 22.13 8.90 -22.32
N LYS A 306 22.36 7.66 -21.90
CA LYS A 306 21.27 6.76 -21.48
C LYS A 306 20.78 7.13 -20.07
N ALA A 307 19.50 6.85 -19.84
CA ALA A 307 18.90 7.08 -18.52
C ALA A 307 19.62 6.27 -17.43
N LYS A 308 20.02 6.95 -16.34
CA LYS A 308 20.66 6.35 -15.16
C LYS A 308 19.70 6.19 -13.97
N SER A 309 18.56 6.87 -14.02
CA SER A 309 17.53 6.83 -12.99
C SER A 309 16.18 7.15 -13.61
N ALA A 310 15.10 6.96 -12.83
CA ALA A 310 13.77 7.28 -13.28
C ALA A 310 13.61 8.78 -13.60
N LEU A 311 14.11 9.67 -12.73
CA LEU A 311 14.06 11.12 -12.96
C LEU A 311 14.82 11.49 -14.25
N HIS A 312 16.04 11.00 -14.42
CA HIS A 312 16.83 11.26 -15.61
C HIS A 312 16.06 10.81 -16.88
N SER A 313 15.40 9.66 -16.85
CA SER A 313 14.58 9.17 -17.97
C SER A 313 13.39 10.06 -18.29
N VAL A 314 12.70 10.59 -17.26
CA VAL A 314 11.57 11.52 -17.44
C VAL A 314 12.05 12.83 -18.08
N LEU A 315 13.19 13.37 -17.65
CA LEU A 315 13.72 14.62 -18.19
C LEU A 315 14.23 14.46 -19.64
N LEU A 316 14.87 13.34 -19.98
CA LEU A 316 15.20 13.00 -21.35
C LEU A 316 13.97 12.96 -22.24
N ARG A 317 12.90 12.33 -21.77
CA ARG A 317 11.62 12.26 -22.51
C ARG A 317 10.95 13.63 -22.67
N GLU A 318 10.98 14.48 -21.62
CA GLU A 318 10.46 15.85 -21.72
C GLU A 318 11.23 16.65 -22.78
N ARG A 319 12.57 16.54 -22.81
CA ARG A 319 13.40 17.13 -23.85
C ARG A 319 12.97 16.69 -25.26
N ASP A 320 12.83 15.38 -25.45
CA ASP A 320 12.52 14.80 -26.76
C ASP A 320 11.11 15.21 -27.24
N VAL A 321 10.16 15.30 -26.32
CA VAL A 321 8.79 15.80 -26.60
C VAL A 321 8.85 17.30 -26.95
N ALA A 322 9.58 18.09 -26.18
CA ALA A 322 9.71 19.53 -26.41
C ALA A 322 10.34 19.84 -27.79
N ILE A 323 11.37 19.09 -28.18
CA ILE A 323 11.98 19.20 -29.51
C ILE A 323 10.95 18.92 -30.62
N LYS A 324 10.17 17.83 -30.48
CA LYS A 324 9.12 17.48 -31.45
C LYS A 324 8.01 18.52 -31.56
N GLU A 325 7.69 19.18 -30.45
CA GLU A 325 6.68 20.22 -30.37
C GLU A 325 7.20 21.62 -30.68
N GLY A 326 8.50 21.79 -30.94
CA GLY A 326 9.12 23.08 -31.23
C GLY A 326 9.11 24.06 -30.06
N ARG A 327 9.10 23.56 -28.81
CA ARG A 327 9.12 24.36 -27.58
C ARG A 327 10.37 24.10 -26.74
N GLN A 328 10.61 24.95 -25.75
CA GLN A 328 11.63 24.69 -24.75
C GLN A 328 11.15 23.59 -23.76
N PRO A 329 12.06 22.71 -23.30
CA PRO A 329 11.76 21.73 -22.26
C PRO A 329 11.39 22.44 -20.94
N ASP A 330 10.38 21.93 -20.26
CA ASP A 330 9.99 22.40 -18.93
C ASP A 330 10.30 21.33 -17.87
N TYR A 331 11.51 21.35 -17.35
CA TYR A 331 12.00 20.42 -16.35
C TYR A 331 11.51 20.72 -14.93
N ARG A 332 10.88 21.89 -14.69
CA ARG A 332 10.42 22.35 -13.38
C ARG A 332 8.91 22.25 -13.18
N LYS A 333 8.23 21.46 -14.01
CA LYS A 333 6.80 21.19 -13.82
C LYS A 333 6.54 20.65 -12.42
N GLY A 334 5.60 21.27 -11.69
CA GLY A 334 5.17 20.79 -10.37
C GLY A 334 4.74 19.33 -10.38
N ALA A 335 4.10 18.87 -11.46
CA ALA A 335 3.72 17.48 -11.65
C ALA A 335 4.92 16.52 -11.60
N ILE A 336 6.10 16.88 -12.14
CA ILE A 336 7.30 16.03 -12.06
C ILE A 336 7.71 15.83 -10.59
N ALA A 337 7.78 16.93 -9.81
CA ALA A 337 8.14 16.86 -8.41
C ALA A 337 7.15 16.03 -7.60
N ASP A 338 5.86 16.21 -7.83
CA ASP A 338 4.81 15.48 -7.10
C ASP A 338 4.73 14.01 -7.52
N GLU A 339 4.94 13.67 -8.80
CA GLU A 339 5.03 12.29 -9.24
C GLU A 339 6.20 11.56 -8.57
N PHE A 340 7.39 12.18 -8.49
CA PHE A 340 8.53 11.57 -7.82
C PHE A 340 8.38 11.51 -6.30
N PHE A 341 7.78 12.52 -5.67
CA PHE A 341 7.47 12.44 -4.25
C PHE A 341 6.42 11.35 -3.96
N GLY A 342 5.44 11.20 -4.85
CA GLY A 342 4.49 10.07 -4.80
C GLY A 342 5.18 8.71 -4.94
N PHE A 343 6.19 8.60 -5.81
CA PHE A 343 7.02 7.38 -5.91
C PHE A 343 7.75 7.09 -4.61
N MET A 344 8.39 8.09 -4.01
CA MET A 344 9.10 7.92 -2.73
C MET A 344 8.16 7.45 -1.62
N THR A 345 7.00 8.08 -1.46
CA THR A 345 6.07 7.78 -0.37
C THR A 345 5.35 6.45 -0.58
N ALA A 346 4.80 6.20 -1.77
CA ALA A 346 4.03 4.98 -2.03
C ALA A 346 4.92 3.74 -2.20
N GLY A 347 6.13 3.90 -2.74
CA GLY A 347 7.01 2.78 -3.10
C GLY A 347 7.73 2.16 -1.91
N HIS A 348 8.12 2.96 -0.89
CA HIS A 348 8.81 2.40 0.26
C HIS A 348 7.87 1.77 1.28
N ASP A 349 6.84 2.48 1.73
CA ASP A 349 5.98 2.10 2.84
C ASP A 349 5.23 0.79 2.58
N THR A 350 4.61 0.67 1.40
CA THR A 350 3.88 -0.54 1.01
C THR A 350 4.79 -1.75 0.85
N SER A 351 5.99 -1.56 0.28
CA SER A 351 6.96 -2.63 0.10
C SER A 351 7.57 -3.08 1.43
N ALA A 352 7.95 -2.13 2.31
CA ALA A 352 8.46 -2.39 3.65
C ALA A 352 7.44 -3.18 4.48
N THR A 353 6.19 -2.73 4.48
CA THR A 353 5.10 -3.40 5.18
C THR A 353 4.89 -4.83 4.68
N THR A 354 4.91 -5.04 3.35
CA THR A 354 4.76 -6.39 2.78
C THR A 354 5.95 -7.29 3.13
N LEU A 355 7.19 -6.78 3.10
CA LEU A 355 8.37 -7.51 3.55
C LEU A 355 8.28 -7.87 5.04
N ALA A 356 7.88 -6.92 5.88
CA ALA A 356 7.71 -7.15 7.32
C ALA A 356 6.67 -8.24 7.62
N TRP A 357 5.55 -8.27 6.91
CA TRP A 357 4.58 -9.36 7.00
C TRP A 357 5.13 -10.67 6.46
N GLY A 358 5.83 -10.64 5.31
CA GLY A 358 6.37 -11.84 4.68
C GLY A 358 7.38 -12.56 5.52
N VAL A 359 8.31 -11.86 6.20
CA VAL A 359 9.29 -12.52 7.09
C VAL A 359 8.60 -13.20 8.27
N LYS A 360 7.52 -12.63 8.83
CA LYS A 360 6.72 -13.26 9.89
C LYS A 360 6.01 -14.51 9.38
N MET A 361 5.33 -14.40 8.22
CA MET A 361 4.62 -15.53 7.62
C MET A 361 5.57 -16.68 7.28
N LEU A 362 6.74 -16.38 6.75
CA LEU A 362 7.74 -17.41 6.41
C LEU A 362 8.36 -18.05 7.66
N ALA A 363 8.56 -17.31 8.74
CA ALA A 363 9.02 -17.86 10.03
C ALA A 363 7.97 -18.81 10.64
N ASP A 364 6.68 -18.47 10.53
CA ASP A 364 5.58 -19.28 11.07
C ASP A 364 5.18 -20.46 10.14
N ASN A 365 5.69 -20.49 8.89
CA ASN A 365 5.41 -21.53 7.91
C ASN A 365 6.70 -22.17 7.37
N PRO A 366 7.44 -22.95 8.19
CA PRO A 366 8.75 -23.49 7.82
C PRO A 366 8.69 -24.43 6.60
N ALA A 367 7.59 -25.11 6.37
CA ALA A 367 7.41 -25.97 5.19
C ALA A 367 7.41 -25.14 3.89
N ALA A 368 6.66 -24.02 3.85
CA ALA A 368 6.66 -23.11 2.70
C ALA A 368 8.04 -22.47 2.51
N GLN A 369 8.70 -22.08 3.59
CA GLN A 369 10.06 -21.54 3.56
C GLN A 369 11.07 -22.56 2.98
N SER A 370 11.02 -23.82 3.43
CA SER A 370 11.89 -24.89 2.92
C SER A 370 11.65 -25.15 1.45
N ARG A 371 10.37 -25.32 1.05
CA ARG A 371 10.01 -25.53 -0.37
C ARG A 371 10.51 -24.39 -1.23
N LEU A 372 10.32 -23.12 -0.83
CA LEU A 372 10.83 -21.98 -1.58
C LEU A 372 12.34 -22.02 -1.77
N ARG A 373 13.08 -22.43 -0.74
CA ARG A 373 14.55 -22.59 -0.80
C ARG A 373 14.94 -23.69 -1.78
N ASP A 374 14.27 -24.82 -1.74
CA ASP A 374 14.55 -25.97 -2.62
C ASP A 374 14.28 -25.60 -4.09
N GLU A 375 13.18 -24.90 -4.36
CA GLU A 375 12.86 -24.39 -5.71
C GLU A 375 13.90 -23.38 -6.22
N LEU A 376 14.34 -22.46 -5.35
CA LEU A 376 15.42 -21.52 -5.69
C LEU A 376 16.74 -22.26 -5.98
N ARG A 377 17.12 -23.24 -5.14
CA ARG A 377 18.34 -24.03 -5.38
C ARG A 377 18.27 -24.83 -6.66
N SER A 378 17.12 -25.37 -6.99
CA SER A 378 16.89 -26.08 -8.25
C SER A 378 16.98 -25.17 -9.46
N ALA A 379 16.49 -23.93 -9.34
CA ALA A 379 16.55 -22.94 -10.41
C ALA A 379 17.95 -22.35 -10.64
N PHE A 380 18.83 -22.37 -9.61
CA PHE A 380 20.15 -21.74 -9.67
C PHE A 380 21.29 -22.72 -9.29
N PRO A 381 21.47 -23.83 -10.03
CA PRO A 381 22.45 -24.86 -9.67
C PRO A 381 23.92 -24.36 -9.73
N ALA A 382 24.23 -23.39 -10.58
CA ALA A 382 25.55 -22.80 -10.65
C ALA A 382 25.91 -22.06 -9.36
N ALA A 383 25.00 -21.27 -8.81
CA ALA A 383 25.22 -20.56 -7.54
C ALA A 383 25.39 -21.53 -6.37
N VAL A 384 24.67 -22.67 -6.38
CA VAL A 384 24.84 -23.75 -5.37
C VAL A 384 26.24 -24.38 -5.49
N GLN A 385 26.68 -24.73 -6.70
CA GLN A 385 27.99 -25.35 -6.93
C GLN A 385 29.14 -24.41 -6.56
N GLU A 386 29.00 -23.13 -6.87
CA GLU A 386 29.99 -22.09 -6.59
C GLU A 386 29.92 -21.57 -5.14
N LYS A 387 28.97 -22.05 -4.34
CA LYS A 387 28.74 -21.64 -2.94
C LYS A 387 28.69 -20.13 -2.78
N ARG A 388 27.89 -19.47 -3.59
CA ARG A 388 27.72 -18.01 -3.59
C ARG A 388 26.27 -17.58 -3.51
N SER A 389 26.05 -16.34 -3.13
CA SER A 389 24.75 -15.72 -3.24
C SER A 389 24.31 -15.56 -4.70
N LEU A 390 23.00 -15.44 -4.94
CA LEU A 390 22.42 -15.17 -6.24
C LEU A 390 22.87 -13.81 -6.74
N ASN A 391 23.17 -13.71 -8.02
CA ASN A 391 23.48 -12.43 -8.66
C ASN A 391 22.24 -11.84 -9.38
N TYR A 392 22.35 -10.57 -9.77
CA TYR A 392 21.25 -9.87 -10.42
C TYR A 392 20.83 -10.53 -11.76
N ALA A 393 21.80 -10.97 -12.57
CA ALA A 393 21.52 -11.56 -13.88
C ALA A 393 20.68 -12.84 -13.76
N GLU A 394 20.97 -13.66 -12.76
CA GLU A 394 20.19 -14.87 -12.43
C GLU A 394 18.77 -14.51 -12.02
N LEU A 395 18.61 -13.62 -11.05
CA LEU A 395 17.29 -13.20 -10.56
C LEU A 395 16.44 -12.47 -11.60
N SER A 396 17.07 -11.82 -12.58
CA SER A 396 16.35 -11.07 -13.63
C SER A 396 15.78 -11.95 -14.74
N THR A 397 16.29 -13.17 -14.89
CA THR A 397 15.95 -14.08 -16.00
C THR A 397 15.20 -15.33 -15.59
N ALA A 398 15.37 -15.78 -14.35
CA ALA A 398 14.75 -17.00 -13.88
C ALA A 398 13.25 -16.85 -13.59
N GLN A 399 12.52 -17.89 -13.93
CA GLN A 399 11.15 -18.09 -13.51
C GLN A 399 11.12 -19.14 -12.40
N VAL A 400 10.66 -18.74 -11.22
CA VAL A 400 10.47 -19.63 -10.07
C VAL A 400 9.00 -19.53 -9.65
N PRO A 401 8.13 -20.38 -10.18
CA PRO A 401 6.68 -20.29 -9.95
C PRO A 401 6.30 -20.23 -8.48
N TYR A 402 6.98 -20.99 -7.64
CA TYR A 402 6.72 -21.00 -6.21
C TYR A 402 7.14 -19.68 -5.50
N LEU A 403 8.14 -18.96 -6.01
CA LEU A 403 8.47 -17.61 -5.53
C LEU A 403 7.36 -16.62 -5.86
N ASP A 404 6.83 -16.66 -7.09
CA ASP A 404 5.69 -15.85 -7.50
C ASP A 404 4.45 -16.14 -6.64
N ALA A 405 4.15 -17.41 -6.43
CA ALA A 405 3.07 -17.90 -5.59
C ALA A 405 3.21 -17.44 -4.13
N THR A 406 4.42 -17.54 -3.57
CA THR A 406 4.72 -17.09 -2.21
C THR A 406 4.52 -15.59 -2.04
N VAL A 407 4.97 -14.78 -3.02
CA VAL A 407 4.79 -13.32 -3.00
C VAL A 407 3.31 -12.94 -3.06
N GLU A 408 2.52 -13.57 -3.92
CA GLU A 408 1.08 -13.27 -4.01
C GLU A 408 0.31 -13.73 -2.75
N GLU A 409 0.72 -14.85 -2.13
CA GLU A 409 0.11 -15.30 -0.87
C GLU A 409 0.46 -14.36 0.30
N ILE A 410 1.71 -13.86 0.36
CA ILE A 410 2.10 -12.82 1.30
C ILE A 410 1.27 -11.56 1.07
N LEU A 411 1.09 -11.11 -0.17
CA LEU A 411 0.28 -9.95 -0.53
C LEU A 411 -1.18 -10.13 -0.12
N ARG A 412 -1.75 -11.31 -0.31
CA ARG A 412 -3.11 -11.64 0.10
C ARG A 412 -3.30 -11.55 1.60
N HIS A 413 -2.37 -12.07 2.40
CA HIS A 413 -2.44 -12.07 3.86
C HIS A 413 -2.01 -10.76 4.50
N SER A 414 -1.00 -10.08 3.94
CA SER A 414 -0.51 -8.79 4.48
C SER A 414 -1.60 -7.73 4.44
N ASN A 415 -2.41 -7.75 3.38
CA ASN A 415 -3.51 -6.80 3.21
C ASN A 415 -3.04 -5.36 3.41
N THR A 416 -1.86 -5.05 2.84
CA THR A 416 -1.14 -3.80 3.03
C THR A 416 -2.02 -2.58 2.82
N ILE A 417 -2.85 -2.60 1.75
CA ILE A 417 -3.95 -1.65 1.56
C ILE A 417 -5.26 -2.44 1.60
N ALA A 418 -6.02 -2.26 2.67
CA ALA A 418 -7.17 -3.11 2.99
C ALA A 418 -8.42 -2.82 2.13
N PHE A 419 -8.39 -1.82 1.25
CA PHE A 419 -9.56 -1.41 0.46
C PHE A 419 -9.19 -0.69 -0.82
N VAL A 420 -10.14 -0.66 -1.74
CA VAL A 420 -10.14 0.25 -2.90
C VAL A 420 -11.42 1.09 -2.83
N VAL A 421 -11.32 2.41 -2.79
CA VAL A 421 -12.49 3.29 -2.78
C VAL A 421 -12.78 3.85 -4.17
N ARG A 422 -14.07 3.88 -4.52
CA ARG A 422 -14.60 4.54 -5.71
C ARG A 422 -15.79 5.43 -5.32
N GLN A 423 -16.07 6.44 -6.12
CA GLN A 423 -17.25 7.28 -5.97
C GLN A 423 -18.19 7.05 -7.16
N ALA A 424 -19.47 6.86 -6.87
CA ALA A 424 -20.50 6.75 -7.90
C ALA A 424 -20.64 8.08 -8.66
N GLN A 425 -20.40 8.07 -9.96
CA GLN A 425 -20.48 9.26 -10.84
C GLN A 425 -21.93 9.54 -11.31
N GLN A 426 -22.79 8.55 -11.18
CA GLN A 426 -24.21 8.56 -11.47
C GLN A 426 -24.91 7.59 -10.53
N ASP A 427 -26.25 7.58 -10.52
CA ASP A 427 -26.97 6.51 -9.84
C ASP A 427 -26.63 5.18 -10.50
N ALA A 428 -26.26 4.20 -9.68
CA ALA A 428 -25.76 2.90 -10.15
C ALA A 428 -26.30 1.77 -9.27
N THR A 429 -26.19 0.53 -9.74
CA THR A 429 -26.65 -0.64 -8.98
C THR A 429 -25.45 -1.47 -8.52
N VAL A 430 -25.38 -1.82 -7.23
CA VAL A 430 -24.36 -2.71 -6.65
C VAL A 430 -25.09 -3.78 -5.84
N LEU A 431 -24.85 -5.05 -6.16
CA LEU A 431 -25.50 -6.20 -5.51
C LEU A 431 -27.02 -6.04 -5.41
N GLY A 432 -27.66 -5.60 -6.53
CA GLY A 432 -29.09 -5.39 -6.62
C GLY A 432 -29.65 -4.17 -5.86
N ARG A 433 -28.78 -3.28 -5.31
CA ARG A 433 -29.16 -2.08 -4.55
C ARG A 433 -28.80 -0.82 -5.33
N THR A 434 -29.68 0.18 -5.33
CA THR A 434 -29.41 1.47 -5.97
C THR A 434 -28.47 2.30 -5.11
N ILE A 435 -27.34 2.69 -5.67
CA ILE A 435 -26.32 3.55 -5.05
C ILE A 435 -26.45 4.94 -5.66
N PRO A 436 -26.81 5.98 -4.89
CA PRO A 436 -26.93 7.34 -5.38
C PRO A 436 -25.60 7.91 -5.86
N LYS A 437 -25.64 8.78 -6.86
CA LYS A 437 -24.50 9.59 -7.31
C LYS A 437 -23.82 10.28 -6.12
N GLY A 438 -22.48 10.30 -6.12
CA GLY A 438 -21.65 10.90 -5.06
C GLY A 438 -21.35 9.96 -3.89
N THR A 439 -21.97 8.77 -3.81
CA THR A 439 -21.72 7.79 -2.76
C THR A 439 -20.32 7.19 -2.90
N ASN A 440 -19.56 7.18 -1.80
CA ASN A 440 -18.29 6.45 -1.72
C ASN A 440 -18.56 4.96 -1.49
N VAL A 441 -17.99 4.13 -2.37
CA VAL A 441 -18.07 2.67 -2.30
C VAL A 441 -16.70 2.11 -1.96
N PHE A 442 -16.58 1.53 -0.78
CA PHE A 442 -15.38 0.86 -0.29
C PHE A 442 -15.44 -0.62 -0.67
N LEU A 443 -14.57 -1.02 -1.57
CA LEU A 443 -14.36 -2.40 -2.00
C LEU A 443 -13.27 -2.98 -1.12
N MET A 444 -13.67 -3.82 -0.17
CA MET A 444 -12.74 -4.32 0.84
C MET A 444 -11.88 -5.44 0.27
N ALA A 445 -10.61 -5.46 0.64
CA ALA A 445 -9.64 -6.49 0.29
C ALA A 445 -9.35 -7.44 1.47
N ASN A 446 -10.00 -7.23 2.61
CA ASN A 446 -9.93 -8.04 3.82
C ASN A 446 -11.32 -8.57 4.21
N GLY A 447 -11.35 -9.58 5.09
CA GLY A 447 -12.60 -10.19 5.57
C GLY A 447 -13.21 -11.14 4.55
N PRO A 448 -14.55 -11.19 4.47
CA PRO A 448 -15.29 -12.17 3.67
C PRO A 448 -14.88 -12.18 2.19
N GLY A 449 -14.65 -13.36 1.65
CA GLY A 449 -14.26 -13.59 0.27
C GLY A 449 -12.77 -13.44 -0.02
N TYR A 450 -11.97 -12.92 0.93
CA TYR A 450 -10.52 -12.75 0.78
C TYR A 450 -9.70 -13.51 1.82
N LEU A 451 -10.08 -13.43 3.11
CA LEU A 451 -9.41 -14.11 4.24
C LEU A 451 -10.40 -14.87 5.12
N GLU A 452 -11.69 -14.67 4.91
CA GLU A 452 -12.78 -15.32 5.60
C GLU A 452 -13.75 -15.90 4.55
N PRO A 453 -14.54 -16.94 4.89
CA PRO A 453 -15.54 -17.51 3.99
C PRO A 453 -16.44 -16.45 3.35
N ASN A 454 -16.83 -16.71 2.11
CA ASN A 454 -17.75 -15.84 1.39
C ASN A 454 -19.11 -15.73 2.10
N MET A 455 -19.69 -14.54 2.10
CA MET A 455 -21.07 -14.37 2.53
C MET A 455 -22.04 -14.97 1.51
N LYS A 456 -23.11 -15.57 2.00
CA LYS A 456 -24.16 -16.14 1.14
C LYS A 456 -24.79 -15.04 0.30
N LEU A 457 -24.78 -15.23 -1.00
CA LEU A 457 -25.34 -14.31 -1.98
C LEU A 457 -25.92 -15.13 -3.15
N THR A 458 -27.10 -14.72 -3.62
CA THR A 458 -27.66 -15.32 -4.85
C THR A 458 -26.97 -14.72 -6.07
N ASP A 459 -26.78 -15.51 -7.11
CA ASP A 459 -26.14 -15.05 -8.35
C ASP A 459 -26.90 -13.87 -8.98
N GLU A 460 -28.23 -13.81 -8.82
CA GLU A 460 -29.09 -12.75 -9.37
C GLU A 460 -28.81 -11.38 -8.74
N ALA A 461 -28.31 -11.35 -7.51
CA ALA A 461 -27.97 -10.11 -6.84
C ALA A 461 -26.69 -9.46 -7.40
N ARG A 462 -25.77 -10.24 -7.97
CA ARG A 462 -24.57 -9.71 -8.62
C ARG A 462 -24.90 -9.04 -9.96
N SER A 463 -24.09 -8.06 -10.34
CA SER A 463 -24.11 -7.48 -11.68
C SER A 463 -23.88 -8.56 -12.77
N PRO A 464 -24.32 -8.36 -14.02
CA PRO A 464 -24.10 -9.34 -15.10
C PRO A 464 -22.62 -9.71 -15.28
N GLY A 465 -21.73 -8.73 -15.24
CA GLY A 465 -20.28 -8.96 -15.36
C GLY A 465 -19.70 -9.71 -14.18
N ALA A 466 -20.14 -9.43 -12.94
CA ALA A 466 -19.73 -10.15 -11.75
C ALA A 466 -20.21 -11.63 -11.79
N ARG A 467 -21.45 -11.87 -12.23
CA ARG A 467 -21.97 -13.23 -12.45
C ARG A 467 -21.15 -14.03 -13.46
N GLN A 468 -20.78 -13.37 -14.57
CA GLN A 468 -19.95 -14.01 -15.59
C GLN A 468 -18.58 -14.39 -15.00
N THR A 469 -17.96 -13.48 -14.24
CA THR A 469 -16.66 -13.75 -13.60
C THR A 469 -16.76 -14.86 -12.57
N ALA A 470 -17.78 -14.87 -11.71
CA ALA A 470 -17.99 -15.90 -10.70
C ALA A 470 -18.21 -17.30 -11.29
N LYS A 471 -18.74 -17.38 -12.51
CA LYS A 471 -18.91 -18.65 -13.25
C LYS A 471 -17.71 -19.02 -14.12
N SER A 472 -16.73 -18.15 -14.25
CA SER A 472 -15.54 -18.39 -15.06
C SER A 472 -14.64 -19.42 -14.37
N ALA A 473 -14.09 -20.35 -15.16
CA ALA A 473 -13.05 -21.26 -14.68
C ALA A 473 -11.71 -20.54 -14.44
N LEU A 474 -11.55 -19.30 -14.98
CA LEU A 474 -10.30 -18.53 -14.91
C LEU A 474 -10.07 -17.89 -13.53
N THR A 475 -11.14 -17.50 -12.82
CA THR A 475 -11.02 -16.92 -11.47
C THR A 475 -12.00 -17.64 -10.56
N ARG A 476 -11.49 -18.42 -9.63
CA ARG A 476 -12.29 -19.16 -8.65
C ARG A 476 -12.40 -18.39 -7.35
N ALA A 477 -13.49 -18.58 -6.60
CA ALA A 477 -13.49 -18.22 -5.19
C ALA A 477 -12.46 -19.06 -4.44
N TRP A 478 -11.83 -18.48 -3.41
CA TRP A 478 -11.00 -19.27 -2.51
C TRP A 478 -11.87 -20.32 -1.79
N SER A 479 -11.28 -21.49 -1.50
CA SER A 479 -11.96 -22.52 -0.72
C SER A 479 -12.19 -22.03 0.72
N ASP A 480 -13.40 -22.14 1.20
CA ASP A 480 -13.76 -21.75 2.57
C ASP A 480 -13.00 -22.57 3.63
N ASP A 481 -12.55 -23.80 3.31
CA ASP A 481 -11.86 -24.70 4.25
C ASP A 481 -10.42 -24.24 4.56
N ASP A 482 -9.79 -23.52 3.65
CA ASP A 482 -8.38 -23.12 3.78
C ASP A 482 -8.12 -21.65 3.49
N ILE A 483 -9.14 -20.84 3.25
CA ILE A 483 -9.03 -19.41 2.90
C ILE A 483 -8.17 -18.62 3.89
N ALA A 484 -8.21 -18.96 5.17
CA ALA A 484 -7.44 -18.33 6.22
C ALA A 484 -5.98 -18.84 6.34
N LYS A 485 -5.65 -19.96 5.69
CA LYS A 485 -4.30 -20.56 5.78
C LYS A 485 -3.35 -19.89 4.81
N PHE A 486 -2.11 -19.75 5.24
CA PHE A 486 -1.00 -19.37 4.37
C PHE A 486 -0.60 -20.58 3.52
N ALA A 487 -0.93 -20.58 2.25
CA ALA A 487 -0.71 -21.69 1.33
C ALA A 487 -0.35 -21.15 -0.07
N PRO A 488 0.93 -20.91 -0.36
CA PRO A 488 1.39 -20.46 -1.69
C PRO A 488 0.92 -21.39 -2.83
N GLU A 489 0.73 -22.66 -2.54
CA GLU A 489 0.32 -23.69 -3.51
C GLU A 489 -1.00 -23.34 -4.21
N ARG A 490 -1.88 -22.58 -3.57
CA ARG A 490 -3.17 -22.15 -4.17
C ARG A 490 -3.02 -21.34 -5.45
N TRP A 491 -1.84 -20.73 -5.65
CA TRP A 491 -1.49 -19.93 -6.82
C TRP A 491 -0.83 -20.74 -7.94
N LEU A 492 -0.67 -22.06 -7.75
CA LEU A 492 -0.06 -22.94 -8.74
C LEU A 492 -1.11 -23.80 -9.44
N GLU A 493 -0.87 -24.07 -10.70
CA GLU A 493 -1.63 -25.00 -11.52
C GLU A 493 -0.66 -25.93 -12.25
N THR A 494 -1.09 -27.15 -12.52
CA THR A 494 -0.30 -28.07 -13.35
C THR A 494 -0.61 -27.78 -14.81
N ASP A 495 0.41 -27.42 -15.57
CA ASP A 495 0.32 -27.28 -17.02
C ASP A 495 -0.04 -28.67 -17.61
N PRO A 496 -1.14 -28.80 -18.34
CA PRO A 496 -1.60 -30.08 -18.85
C PRO A 496 -0.69 -30.69 -19.92
N ASP A 497 0.09 -29.88 -20.60
CA ASP A 497 0.95 -30.32 -21.71
C ASP A 497 2.34 -30.75 -21.21
N THR A 498 2.87 -30.08 -20.19
CA THR A 498 4.23 -30.32 -19.67
C THR A 498 4.25 -31.09 -18.35
N GLY A 499 3.13 -31.12 -17.61
CA GLY A 499 3.06 -31.69 -16.27
C GLY A 499 3.80 -30.86 -15.20
N THR A 500 4.31 -29.68 -15.55
CA THR A 500 5.05 -28.81 -14.63
C THR A 500 4.09 -27.84 -13.91
N GLU A 501 4.46 -27.43 -12.70
CA GLU A 501 3.74 -26.38 -11.99
C GLU A 501 4.02 -25.02 -12.61
N VAL A 502 2.96 -24.25 -12.87
CA VAL A 502 3.00 -22.89 -13.38
C VAL A 502 2.24 -21.96 -12.43
N PHE A 503 2.71 -20.73 -12.35
CA PHE A 503 2.06 -19.72 -11.54
C PHE A 503 0.83 -19.12 -12.25
N ASN A 504 -0.33 -19.15 -11.58
CA ASN A 504 -1.56 -18.56 -12.07
C ASN A 504 -1.97 -17.31 -11.29
N THR A 505 -1.82 -16.13 -11.91
CA THR A 505 -2.23 -14.84 -11.32
C THR A 505 -3.74 -14.70 -11.14
N MET A 506 -4.53 -15.59 -11.75
CA MET A 506 -6.00 -15.58 -11.76
C MET A 506 -6.58 -16.69 -10.87
N ALA A 507 -5.75 -17.39 -10.09
CA ALA A 507 -6.16 -18.52 -9.26
C ALA A 507 -7.30 -18.18 -8.29
N GLY A 508 -7.39 -16.93 -7.83
CA GLY A 508 -8.47 -16.45 -6.99
C GLY A 508 -8.50 -14.93 -6.83
N PRO A 509 -9.48 -14.41 -6.08
CA PRO A 509 -9.65 -12.98 -5.88
C PRO A 509 -8.48 -12.34 -5.13
N SER A 510 -7.95 -11.24 -5.67
CA SER A 510 -6.95 -10.39 -5.02
C SER A 510 -7.19 -8.93 -5.38
N LEU A 511 -7.11 -8.06 -4.40
CA LEU A 511 -7.13 -6.60 -4.57
C LEU A 511 -5.86 -5.92 -4.06
N ALA A 512 -4.78 -6.68 -3.82
CA ALA A 512 -3.53 -6.17 -3.27
C ALA A 512 -2.98 -4.95 -4.03
N PHE A 513 -3.17 -4.92 -5.35
CA PHE A 513 -2.78 -3.80 -6.23
C PHE A 513 -3.98 -3.06 -6.82
N GLY A 514 -5.21 -3.34 -6.36
CA GLY A 514 -6.40 -2.88 -7.07
C GLY A 514 -6.45 -3.41 -8.51
N LEU A 515 -7.45 -2.98 -9.29
CA LEU A 515 -7.67 -3.49 -10.65
C LEU A 515 -7.99 -2.36 -11.63
N GLY A 516 -7.86 -2.66 -12.93
CA GLY A 516 -8.24 -1.79 -14.04
C GLY A 516 -7.39 -0.53 -14.19
N LEU A 517 -7.95 0.49 -14.83
CA LEU A 517 -7.26 1.75 -15.16
C LEU A 517 -6.65 2.44 -13.95
N ARG A 518 -7.28 2.29 -12.79
CA ARG A 518 -6.89 2.93 -11.51
C ARG A 518 -6.18 1.94 -10.57
N GLY A 519 -5.79 0.76 -11.04
CA GLY A 519 -4.93 -0.15 -10.31
C GLY A 519 -3.56 0.45 -10.01
N CYS A 520 -2.83 -0.16 -9.11
CA CYS A 520 -1.50 0.31 -8.71
C CYS A 520 -0.58 0.49 -9.91
N TYR A 521 -0.09 1.70 -10.07
CA TYR A 521 0.82 2.05 -11.15
C TYR A 521 2.17 1.34 -11.00
N GLY A 522 2.69 1.25 -9.78
CA GLY A 522 3.97 0.64 -9.45
C GLY A 522 3.97 -0.89 -9.34
N ARG A 523 2.86 -1.60 -9.66
CA ARG A 523 2.74 -3.06 -9.45
C ARG A 523 3.94 -3.85 -9.95
N LYS A 524 4.42 -3.57 -11.17
CA LYS A 524 5.53 -4.33 -11.77
C LYS A 524 6.84 -4.13 -11.00
N LEU A 525 7.12 -2.91 -10.60
CA LEU A 525 8.30 -2.60 -9.79
C LEU A 525 8.18 -3.20 -8.39
N ALA A 526 7.03 -3.08 -7.74
CA ALA A 526 6.79 -3.64 -6.42
C ALA A 526 6.96 -5.17 -6.40
N LEU A 527 6.42 -5.88 -7.39
CA LEU A 527 6.63 -7.33 -7.51
C LEU A 527 8.11 -7.68 -7.70
N GLN A 528 8.86 -6.89 -8.48
CA GLN A 528 10.31 -7.08 -8.65
C GLN A 528 11.06 -6.85 -7.33
N VAL A 529 10.70 -5.81 -6.58
CA VAL A 529 11.26 -5.54 -5.24
C VAL A 529 11.03 -6.73 -4.32
N LEU A 530 9.79 -7.20 -4.21
CA LEU A 530 9.43 -8.31 -3.31
C LEU A 530 10.14 -9.61 -3.70
N LYS A 531 10.15 -9.96 -5.00
CA LYS A 531 10.80 -11.17 -5.49
C LYS A 531 12.30 -11.19 -5.20
N ILE A 532 13.01 -10.10 -5.51
CA ILE A 532 14.45 -10.00 -5.26
C ILE A 532 14.74 -10.13 -3.75
N HIS A 533 13.99 -9.40 -2.91
CA HIS A 533 14.21 -9.46 -1.46
C HIS A 533 13.94 -10.85 -0.90
N PHE A 534 12.79 -11.46 -1.19
CA PHE A 534 12.46 -12.78 -0.66
C PHE A 534 13.39 -13.88 -1.20
N ALA A 535 13.79 -13.81 -2.49
CA ALA A 535 14.75 -14.75 -3.03
C ALA A 535 16.10 -14.67 -2.27
N LEU A 536 16.64 -13.46 -2.08
CA LEU A 536 17.90 -13.28 -1.35
C LEU A 536 17.77 -13.62 0.14
N MET A 537 16.66 -13.27 0.77
CA MET A 537 16.42 -13.61 2.19
C MET A 537 16.41 -15.13 2.41
N ILE A 538 15.64 -15.87 1.60
CA ILE A 538 15.50 -17.33 1.73
C ILE A 538 16.75 -18.08 1.27
N TRP A 539 17.51 -17.50 0.33
CA TRP A 539 18.78 -18.05 -0.10
C TRP A 539 19.85 -18.00 0.99
N ASN A 540 19.93 -16.87 1.71
CA ASN A 540 20.99 -16.62 2.68
C ASN A 540 20.60 -17.01 4.12
N PHE A 541 19.32 -17.04 4.47
CA PHE A 541 18.88 -17.23 5.86
C PHE A 541 17.72 -18.23 5.98
N GLU A 542 17.71 -18.88 7.13
CA GLU A 542 16.55 -19.58 7.68
C GLU A 542 15.92 -18.69 8.76
N PHE A 543 14.63 -18.37 8.58
CA PHE A 543 13.84 -17.69 9.59
C PHE A 543 13.35 -18.71 10.60
N LEU A 544 13.86 -18.61 11.82
CA LEU A 544 13.51 -19.50 12.92
C LEU A 544 12.27 -18.98 13.65
N PRO A 545 11.51 -19.85 14.32
CA PRO A 545 10.41 -19.43 15.18
C PRO A 545 10.87 -18.42 16.24
N ILE A 546 10.00 -17.46 16.53
CA ILE A 546 10.20 -16.44 17.57
C ILE A 546 9.23 -16.67 18.73
N PRO A 547 9.57 -16.23 19.96
CA PRO A 547 8.66 -16.31 21.10
C PRO A 547 7.33 -15.61 20.84
N GLU A 548 6.23 -16.15 21.37
CA GLU A 548 4.88 -15.62 21.19
C GLU A 548 4.79 -14.14 21.59
N LYS A 549 5.48 -13.74 22.68
CA LYS A 549 5.53 -12.34 23.14
C LYS A 549 6.09 -11.35 22.11
N LEU A 550 6.91 -11.82 21.15
CA LEU A 550 7.52 -11.04 20.06
C LEU A 550 6.81 -11.26 18.71
N GLY A 551 6.03 -12.33 18.61
CA GLY A 551 5.27 -12.75 17.44
C GLY A 551 3.92 -12.07 17.32
N GLY A 552 2.96 -12.82 16.77
CA GLY A 552 1.57 -12.40 16.59
C GLY A 552 1.34 -11.54 15.34
N TYR A 553 0.06 -11.37 15.00
CA TYR A 553 -0.40 -10.67 13.78
C TYR A 553 -1.14 -9.37 14.08
N ASP A 554 -0.89 -8.80 15.26
CA ASP A 554 -1.41 -7.48 15.60
C ASP A 554 -0.87 -6.43 14.63
N ALA A 555 -1.75 -5.52 14.24
CA ALA A 555 -1.46 -4.54 13.22
C ALA A 555 -1.98 -3.15 13.62
N VAL A 556 -1.30 -2.12 13.12
CA VAL A 556 -1.81 -0.76 13.07
C VAL A 556 -2.15 -0.40 11.64
N GLN A 557 -3.25 0.30 11.43
CA GLN A 557 -3.64 0.80 10.12
C GLN A 557 -3.32 2.28 10.05
N LYS A 558 -2.13 2.56 9.55
CA LYS A 558 -1.72 3.89 9.08
C LYS A 558 -2.16 4.06 7.62
N PHE A 559 -1.32 4.63 6.76
CA PHE A 559 -1.54 4.55 5.31
C PHE A 559 -1.54 3.08 4.85
N ALA A 560 -0.57 2.31 5.29
CA ALA A 560 -0.49 0.86 5.13
C ALA A 560 -0.88 0.13 6.44
N ARG A 561 -1.22 -1.17 6.33
CA ARG A 561 -1.47 -2.06 7.47
C ARG A 561 -0.15 -2.67 7.92
N GLU A 562 0.49 -2.07 8.90
CA GLU A 562 1.79 -2.50 9.43
C GLU A 562 1.65 -3.49 10.60
N PRO A 563 2.55 -4.48 10.73
CA PRO A 563 2.63 -5.28 11.95
C PRO A 563 3.12 -4.41 13.11
N THR A 564 2.52 -4.58 14.29
CA THR A 564 2.98 -3.86 15.50
C THR A 564 4.35 -4.29 15.95
N LYS A 565 4.74 -5.52 15.63
CA LYS A 565 6.02 -6.13 15.94
C LYS A 565 6.56 -6.85 14.71
N CYS A 566 7.82 -6.60 14.39
CA CYS A 566 8.51 -7.29 13.32
C CYS A 566 9.89 -7.73 13.84
N PHE A 567 9.91 -8.79 14.67
CA PHE A 567 11.11 -9.44 15.12
C PHE A 567 11.43 -10.63 14.23
N ILE A 568 12.71 -10.90 14.04
CA ILE A 568 13.22 -12.07 13.33
C ILE A 568 14.30 -12.75 14.17
N ARG A 569 14.40 -14.08 14.03
CA ARG A 569 15.49 -14.90 14.51
C ARG A 569 16.07 -15.59 13.30
N LEU A 570 17.31 -15.30 12.99
CA LEU A 570 17.97 -15.80 11.79
C LEU A 570 18.99 -16.87 12.11
N LYS A 571 19.12 -17.82 11.17
CA LYS A 571 20.25 -18.70 11.06
C LYS A 571 20.80 -18.56 9.65
N GLU A 572 22.10 -18.26 9.53
CA GLU A 572 22.76 -18.21 8.23
C GLU A 572 22.80 -19.61 7.60
N ILE A 573 22.55 -19.67 6.30
CA ILE A 573 22.63 -20.89 5.52
C ILE A 573 24.03 -20.99 4.94
N GLU A 574 24.71 -22.09 5.18
CA GLU A 574 25.95 -22.41 4.51
C GLU A 574 25.66 -22.66 3.02
N LEU A 575 26.23 -21.83 2.16
CA LEU A 575 26.07 -21.86 0.71
C LEU A 575 26.93 -22.96 0.07
#